data_552c0d97cdc2a6b07dfa14948498172e
#
_entry.id   552c0d97cdc2a6b07dfa14948498172e
#
_cell.length_a   1.000
_cell.length_b   1.000
_cell.length_c   1.000
_cell.angle_alpha   90.00
_cell.angle_beta   90.00
_cell.angle_gamma   90.00
#
_symmetry.space_group_name_H-M   'P 1'
#
loop_
_entity.id
_entity.type
_entity.pdbx_description
1 polymer ?
#
loop_
_entity_poly.entity_id
_entity_poly.type
_entity_poly.pdbx_seq_one_letter_code
_entity_poly.pdbx_strand_id
1 'polypeptide(L)'
;MALVPLATQGNYFHIYDFRVKEGHIDEFIRLFNEFDYSDINPMHKSPAQVKDGVLVQDVTDPHRFWLIAEWSDIEEHARIRKVLVEMKPAFVSLIEGGKFVPVYGKIVSSTPDHILNKAA
;
A
#
# COMPACT_ATOMS: atom_id res chain seq x y z
N MET A 1 -20.35 -13.52 13.08
CA MET A 1 -19.45 -12.38 12.83
C MET A 1 -19.71 -11.79 11.47
N ALA A 2 -19.87 -10.48 11.39
CA ALA A 2 -20.13 -9.80 10.13
C ALA A 2 -18.84 -9.66 9.29
N LEU A 3 -18.98 -9.81 7.98
CA LEU A 3 -17.89 -9.49 7.08
C LEU A 3 -17.83 -7.99 6.87
N VAL A 4 -16.63 -7.47 6.75
CA VAL A 4 -16.40 -6.06 6.46
C VAL A 4 -15.84 -5.95 5.03
N PRO A 5 -16.41 -5.08 4.18
CA PRO A 5 -15.87 -4.89 2.84
C PRO A 5 -14.40 -4.43 2.92
N LEU A 6 -13.57 -4.98 2.05
CA LEU A 6 -12.16 -4.57 1.98
C LEU A 6 -12.02 -3.13 1.47
N ALA A 7 -12.90 -2.73 0.58
CA ALA A 7 -12.80 -1.44 -0.09
C ALA A 7 -14.16 -0.94 -0.55
N THR A 8 -14.22 0.31 -0.97
CA THR A 8 -15.44 0.96 -1.46
C THR A 8 -15.42 1.02 -2.98
N GLN A 9 -16.47 0.52 -3.62
CA GLN A 9 -16.62 0.61 -5.07
C GLN A 9 -16.54 2.07 -5.51
N GLY A 10 -15.82 2.32 -6.59
CA GLY A 10 -15.60 3.66 -7.12
C GLY A 10 -14.30 4.30 -6.65
N ASN A 11 -13.75 3.85 -5.55
CA ASN A 11 -12.42 4.30 -5.11
C ASN A 11 -11.33 3.53 -5.86
N TYR A 12 -10.09 3.75 -5.46
CA TYR A 12 -8.92 3.22 -6.18
C TYR A 12 -7.97 2.54 -5.21
N PHE A 13 -7.20 1.57 -5.71
CA PHE A 13 -6.01 1.10 -5.01
C PHE A 13 -4.77 1.64 -5.70
N HIS A 14 -3.78 2.05 -4.90
CA HIS A 14 -2.42 2.02 -5.40
C HIS A 14 -1.88 0.62 -5.11
N ILE A 15 -1.13 0.07 -6.04
CA ILE A 15 -0.55 -1.25 -5.90
C ILE A 15 0.91 -1.17 -6.33
N TYR A 16 1.82 -1.42 -5.39
CA TYR A 16 3.24 -1.57 -5.70
C TYR A 16 3.56 -3.06 -5.70
N ASP A 17 4.32 -3.50 -6.69
CA ASP A 17 4.82 -4.87 -6.79
C ASP A 17 6.33 -4.76 -6.98
N PHE A 18 7.09 -5.31 -6.04
CA PHE A 18 8.55 -5.16 -6.07
C PHE A 18 9.23 -6.34 -5.41
N ARG A 19 10.54 -6.45 -5.63
CA ARG A 19 11.36 -7.49 -5.03
C ARG A 19 12.41 -6.85 -4.12
N VAL A 20 12.62 -7.48 -2.97
CA VAL A 20 13.66 -7.10 -2.02
C VAL A 20 14.93 -7.89 -2.33
N LYS A 21 16.07 -7.23 -2.23
CA LYS A 21 17.38 -7.82 -2.50
C LYS A 21 17.66 -9.02 -1.59
N GLU A 22 18.40 -9.97 -2.13
CA GLU A 22 18.82 -11.20 -1.44
C GLU A 22 19.48 -10.86 -0.11
N GLY A 23 19.07 -11.57 0.96
CA GLY A 23 19.66 -11.38 2.28
C GLY A 23 19.19 -10.16 3.06
N HIS A 24 18.22 -9.39 2.54
CA HIS A 24 17.78 -8.13 3.14
C HIS A 24 16.30 -8.07 3.51
N ILE A 25 15.63 -9.23 3.57
CA ILE A 25 14.18 -9.25 3.83
C ILE A 25 13.83 -8.67 5.21
N ASP A 26 14.45 -9.17 6.26
CA ASP A 26 14.14 -8.72 7.62
C ASP A 26 14.51 -7.25 7.82
N GLU A 27 15.64 -6.84 7.28
CA GLU A 27 16.07 -5.44 7.33
C GLU A 27 15.08 -4.53 6.60
N PHE A 28 14.61 -4.97 5.44
CA PHE A 28 13.62 -4.21 4.67
C PHE A 28 12.34 -3.99 5.48
N ILE A 29 11.81 -5.06 6.07
CA ILE A 29 10.58 -4.96 6.86
C ILE A 29 10.77 -4.01 8.03
N ARG A 30 11.91 -4.09 8.72
CA ARG A 30 12.23 -3.21 9.84
C ARG A 30 12.29 -1.74 9.40
N LEU A 31 13.04 -1.47 8.33
CA LEU A 31 13.19 -0.09 7.83
C LEU A 31 11.88 0.47 7.27
N PHE A 32 11.10 -0.38 6.59
CA PHE A 32 9.79 0.03 6.10
C PHE A 32 8.89 0.44 7.26
N ASN A 33 8.82 -0.39 8.30
CA ASN A 33 7.99 -0.09 9.47
C ASN A 33 8.45 1.18 10.19
N GLU A 34 9.75 1.40 10.32
CA GLU A 34 10.27 2.61 10.94
C GLU A 34 9.78 3.86 10.20
N PHE A 35 9.81 3.83 8.88
CA PHE A 35 9.32 4.95 8.08
C PHE A 35 7.80 5.06 8.15
N ASP A 36 7.10 3.93 7.98
CA ASP A 36 5.64 3.90 7.93
C ASP A 36 5.02 4.37 9.24
N TYR A 37 5.63 4.02 10.38
CA TYR A 37 5.11 4.41 11.70
C TYR A 37 5.55 5.80 12.12
N SER A 38 6.40 6.46 11.35
CA SER A 38 6.93 7.77 11.70
C SER A 38 5.96 8.89 11.36
N ASP A 39 6.12 10.04 12.02
CA ASP A 39 5.32 11.24 11.76
C ASP A 39 5.64 11.90 10.44
N ILE A 40 6.76 11.53 9.80
CA ILE A 40 7.18 12.15 8.55
C ILE A 40 6.61 11.49 7.31
N ASN A 41 5.91 10.36 7.45
CA ASN A 41 5.30 9.70 6.31
C ASN A 41 4.15 10.56 5.76
N PRO A 42 4.31 11.15 4.55
CA PRO A 42 3.30 12.07 4.02
C PRO A 42 2.00 11.40 3.62
N MET A 43 2.02 10.08 3.39
CA MET A 43 0.83 9.36 2.97
C MET A 43 -0.26 9.36 4.04
N HIS A 44 0.13 9.28 5.32
CA HIS A 44 -0.82 9.24 6.42
C HIS A 44 -1.48 10.59 6.69
N LYS A 45 -0.98 11.66 6.08
CA LYS A 45 -1.51 13.02 6.30
C LYS A 45 -2.55 13.43 5.27
N SER A 46 -2.79 12.59 4.27
CA SER A 46 -3.71 12.93 3.20
C SER A 46 -5.13 12.45 3.51
N PRO A 47 -6.14 13.33 3.41
CA PRO A 47 -7.53 12.91 3.55
C PRO A 47 -8.02 12.06 2.38
N ALA A 48 -7.26 12.00 1.28
CA ALA A 48 -7.61 11.16 0.14
C ALA A 48 -7.27 9.68 0.35
N GLN A 49 -6.41 9.37 1.33
CA GLN A 49 -6.19 7.98 1.71
C GLN A 49 -7.35 7.51 2.58
N VAL A 50 -8.14 6.59 2.06
CA VAL A 50 -9.36 6.12 2.72
C VAL A 50 -9.07 5.06 3.76
N LYS A 51 -8.13 4.17 3.44
CA LYS A 51 -7.66 3.13 4.36
C LYS A 51 -6.16 3.03 4.28
N ASP A 52 -5.54 2.80 5.43
CA ASP A 52 -4.09 2.70 5.52
C ASP A 52 -3.56 1.53 4.68
N GLY A 53 -2.33 1.67 4.23
CA GLY A 53 -1.69 0.66 3.40
C GLY A 53 -1.25 -0.54 4.19
N VAL A 54 -1.16 -1.67 3.50
CA VAL A 54 -0.61 -2.91 4.05
C VAL A 54 0.54 -3.38 3.17
N LEU A 55 1.58 -3.88 3.82
CA LEU A 55 2.71 -4.52 3.16
C LEU A 55 2.47 -6.03 3.20
N VAL A 56 2.42 -6.66 2.04
CA VAL A 56 2.09 -8.08 1.90
C VAL A 56 3.28 -8.80 1.27
N GLN A 57 3.67 -9.92 1.86
CA GLN A 57 4.77 -10.76 1.34
C GLN A 57 4.19 -11.99 0.67
N ASP A 58 4.72 -12.33 -0.51
CA ASP A 58 4.32 -13.53 -1.23
C ASP A 58 4.73 -14.78 -0.44
N VAL A 59 3.77 -15.67 -0.14
CA VAL A 59 4.06 -16.86 0.66
C VAL A 59 4.90 -17.88 -0.07
N THR A 60 4.97 -17.82 -1.40
CA THR A 60 5.77 -18.74 -2.22
C THR A 60 7.09 -18.14 -2.68
N ASP A 61 7.24 -16.82 -2.58
CA ASP A 61 8.46 -16.11 -2.97
C ASP A 61 8.72 -15.00 -1.95
N PRO A 62 9.50 -15.26 -0.89
CA PRO A 62 9.66 -14.31 0.22
C PRO A 62 10.33 -13.00 -0.15
N HIS A 63 10.92 -12.89 -1.34
CA HIS A 63 11.50 -11.63 -1.82
C HIS A 63 10.49 -10.73 -2.50
N ARG A 64 9.32 -11.26 -2.87
CA ARG A 64 8.30 -10.48 -3.55
C ARG A 64 7.31 -9.89 -2.57
N PHE A 65 7.05 -8.59 -2.73
CA PHE A 65 6.16 -7.84 -1.85
C PHE A 65 5.16 -7.03 -2.66
N TRP A 66 4.00 -6.79 -2.04
CA TRP A 66 3.00 -5.85 -2.54
C TRP A 66 2.69 -4.85 -1.45
N LEU A 67 2.54 -3.59 -1.84
CA LEU A 67 2.10 -2.53 -0.94
C LEU A 67 0.82 -1.94 -1.52
N ILE A 68 -0.28 -2.01 -0.77
CA ILE A 68 -1.61 -1.71 -1.28
C ILE A 68 -2.33 -0.79 -0.30
N ALA A 69 -2.97 0.26 -0.81
CA ALA A 69 -3.84 1.11 -0.01
C ALA A 69 -4.99 1.66 -0.84
N GLU A 70 -6.08 2.02 -0.18
CA GLU A 70 -7.27 2.56 -0.84
C GLU A 70 -7.26 4.08 -0.83
N TRP A 71 -7.54 4.68 -1.98
CA TRP A 71 -7.53 6.13 -2.20
C TRP A 71 -8.82 6.58 -2.88
N SER A 72 -9.33 7.74 -2.48
CA SER A 72 -10.45 8.37 -3.18
C SER A 72 -9.99 9.18 -4.40
N ASP A 73 -8.69 9.52 -4.47
CA ASP A 73 -8.11 10.36 -5.52
C ASP A 73 -6.68 9.91 -5.80
N ILE A 74 -6.45 9.31 -6.98
CA ILE A 74 -5.12 8.81 -7.34
C ILE A 74 -4.17 9.93 -7.76
N GLU A 75 -4.67 11.08 -8.20
CA GLU A 75 -3.81 12.22 -8.51
C GLU A 75 -3.15 12.74 -7.24
N GLU A 76 -3.89 12.73 -6.13
CA GLU A 76 -3.35 13.09 -4.83
C GLU A 76 -2.27 12.11 -4.38
N HIS A 77 -2.49 10.81 -4.58
CA HIS A 77 -1.45 9.83 -4.29
C HIS A 77 -0.20 10.09 -5.11
N ALA A 78 -0.36 10.35 -6.41
CA ALA A 78 0.78 10.60 -7.30
C ALA A 78 1.56 11.84 -6.86
N ARG A 79 0.86 12.87 -6.40
CA ARG A 79 1.48 14.10 -5.89
C ARG A 79 2.31 13.81 -4.64
N ILE A 80 1.73 13.10 -3.70
CA ILE A 80 2.40 12.79 -2.43
C ILE A 80 3.57 11.84 -2.66
N ARG A 81 3.43 10.90 -3.61
CA ARG A 81 4.50 9.98 -3.94
C ARG A 81 5.77 10.71 -4.37
N LYS A 82 5.64 11.81 -5.10
CA LYS A 82 6.81 12.62 -5.49
C LYS A 82 7.56 13.14 -4.27
N VAL A 83 6.82 13.60 -3.27
CA VAL A 83 7.42 14.05 -2.01
C VAL A 83 8.14 12.91 -1.32
N LEU A 84 7.50 11.74 -1.24
CA LEU A 84 8.08 10.57 -0.60
C LEU A 84 9.36 10.12 -1.28
N VAL A 85 9.38 10.10 -2.61
CA VAL A 85 10.57 9.71 -3.38
C VAL A 85 11.73 10.66 -3.10
N GLU A 86 11.47 11.96 -2.98
CA GLU A 86 12.49 12.96 -2.66
C GLU A 86 13.04 12.80 -1.25
N MET A 87 12.27 12.26 -0.32
CA MET A 87 12.73 11.98 1.04
C MET A 87 13.75 10.86 1.11
N LYS A 88 13.84 10.04 0.06
CA LYS A 88 14.76 8.90 -0.04
C LYS A 88 14.71 7.99 1.19
N PRO A 89 13.55 7.38 1.47
CA PRO A 89 13.44 6.49 2.63
C PRO A 89 14.48 5.36 2.55
N ALA A 90 15.03 4.98 3.70
CA ALA A 90 16.13 4.02 3.74
C ALA A 90 15.77 2.66 3.14
N PHE A 91 14.50 2.22 3.26
CA PHE A 91 14.09 0.92 2.73
C PHE A 91 14.19 0.82 1.20
N VAL A 92 14.16 1.94 0.49
CA VAL A 92 14.15 1.95 -0.99
C VAL A 92 15.44 1.33 -1.55
N SER A 93 16.56 1.53 -0.87
CA SER A 93 17.85 0.98 -1.33
C SER A 93 17.88 -0.55 -1.31
N LEU A 94 16.98 -1.19 -0.55
CA LEU A 94 16.90 -2.63 -0.46
C LEU A 94 15.97 -3.26 -1.50
N ILE A 95 15.30 -2.43 -2.31
CA ILE A 95 14.45 -2.89 -3.40
C ILE A 95 15.31 -3.09 -4.64
N GLU A 96 15.12 -4.22 -5.33
CA GLU A 96 15.85 -4.48 -6.58
C GLU A 96 15.54 -3.37 -7.59
N GLY A 97 16.58 -2.82 -8.19
CA GLY A 97 16.46 -1.69 -9.10
C GLY A 97 16.31 -0.34 -8.42
N GLY A 98 16.13 -0.31 -7.10
CA GLY A 98 16.04 0.94 -6.34
C GLY A 98 14.81 1.79 -6.65
N LYS A 99 13.81 1.21 -7.31
CA LYS A 99 12.59 1.92 -7.70
C LYS A 99 11.36 1.10 -7.38
N PHE A 100 10.29 1.79 -7.05
CA PHE A 100 8.97 1.17 -6.95
C PHE A 100 7.97 2.11 -7.60
N VAL A 101 7.20 1.57 -8.54
CA VAL A 101 6.26 2.33 -9.35
C VAL A 101 4.86 1.77 -9.11
N PRO A 102 3.88 2.62 -8.79
CA PRO A 102 2.54 2.14 -8.51
C PRO A 102 1.78 1.80 -9.80
N VAL A 103 0.92 0.82 -9.68
CA VAL A 103 -0.18 0.60 -10.61
C VAL A 103 -1.44 1.08 -9.89
N TYR A 104 -2.32 1.78 -10.59
CA TYR A 104 -3.58 2.22 -10.01
C TYR A 104 -4.71 1.37 -10.56
N GLY A 105 -5.52 0.83 -9.64
CA GLY A 105 -6.69 0.06 -10.03
C GLY A 105 -7.95 0.71 -9.53
N LYS A 106 -8.96 0.84 -10.37
CA LYS A 106 -10.27 1.31 -9.94
C LYS A 106 -11.06 0.14 -9.37
N ILE A 107 -11.66 0.33 -8.20
CA ILE A 107 -12.47 -0.70 -7.57
C ILE A 107 -13.82 -0.73 -8.27
N VAL A 108 -14.01 -1.68 -9.16
CA VAL A 108 -15.22 -1.75 -10.00
C VAL A 108 -16.30 -2.63 -9.40
N SER A 109 -15.97 -3.42 -8.39
CA SER A 109 -16.95 -4.27 -7.70
C SER A 109 -16.51 -4.52 -6.27
N SER A 110 -17.41 -4.28 -5.33
CA SER A 110 -17.23 -4.61 -3.92
C SER A 110 -18.61 -4.93 -3.37
N THR A 111 -18.72 -6.04 -2.66
CA THR A 111 -20.03 -6.49 -2.15
C THR A 111 -20.54 -5.50 -1.11
N PRO A 112 -21.75 -4.94 -1.30
CA PRO A 112 -22.31 -3.99 -0.34
C PRO A 112 -22.59 -4.63 1.02
N ASP A 113 -22.58 -3.82 2.08
CA ASP A 113 -22.85 -4.27 3.44
C ASP A 113 -24.15 -5.04 3.58
N HIS A 114 -25.21 -4.56 2.94
CA HIS A 114 -26.53 -5.19 3.07
C HIS A 114 -26.59 -6.58 2.45
N ILE A 115 -25.66 -6.90 1.53
CA ILE A 115 -25.55 -8.24 0.98
C ILE A 115 -24.69 -9.11 1.90
N LEU A 116 -23.56 -8.56 2.38
CA LEU A 116 -22.65 -9.30 3.24
C LEU A 116 -23.30 -9.74 4.54
N ASN A 117 -24.22 -8.95 5.07
CA ASN A 117 -24.77 -9.14 6.41
C ASN A 117 -26.25 -9.53 6.42
N LYS A 118 -26.81 -9.88 5.27
CA LYS A 118 -28.24 -10.15 5.20
C LYS A 118 -28.66 -11.42 5.93
N ALA A 119 -27.72 -12.32 6.22
CA ALA A 119 -27.99 -13.54 6.95
C ALA A 119 -27.87 -13.38 8.46
N ALA A 120 -27.54 -12.21 8.92
CA ALA A 120 -27.41 -11.92 10.34
C ALA A 120 -28.74 -11.96 11.07
#